data_3c1327c2c9cc8c7b800b05f00168c075
#
_entry.id   3c1327c2c9cc8c7b800b05f00168c075
#
_cell.length_a   1.000
_cell.length_b   1.000
_cell.length_c   1.000
_cell.angle_alpha   90.00
_cell.angle_beta   90.00
_cell.angle_gamma   90.00
#
_symmetry.space_group_name_H-M   'P 1'
#
loop_
_entity.id
_entity.type
_entity.pdbx_description
1 polymer ?
#
loop_
_entity_poly.entity_id
_entity_poly.type
_entity_poly.pdbx_seq_one_letter_code
_entity_poly.pdbx_strand_id
1 'polypeptide(L)'
;MSHYFENDNNLKSEVRELSYKYDSSFFIFYSDNGVFSKNGIDYGSRLLLETYLKNDKDSKDVLDVGCGYGFLGIMIGLINKANVDMIDVNKRAVHLTNRNIKRYKDFKGHAFISDAYENVTKKYDTVITNPPIRVGKDKLLEILFGACEHLKENGTLYF
;
A
#
# COMPACT_ATOMS: atom_id res chain seq x y z
N MET A 1 -17.32 4.55 -16.42
CA MET A 1 -17.18 4.04 -15.06
C MET A 1 -15.74 4.20 -14.59
N SER A 2 -15.54 4.82 -13.44
CA SER A 2 -14.20 4.96 -12.87
C SER A 2 -13.73 3.66 -12.26
N HIS A 3 -12.46 3.34 -12.44
CA HIS A 3 -11.79 2.24 -11.74
C HIS A 3 -10.93 2.82 -10.61
N TYR A 4 -10.78 2.09 -9.51
CA TYR A 4 -10.02 2.54 -8.35
C TYR A 4 -8.56 2.81 -8.64
N PHE A 5 -7.98 2.12 -9.61
CA PHE A 5 -6.57 2.23 -9.99
C PHE A 5 -6.35 3.15 -11.20
N GLU A 6 -7.40 3.70 -11.80
CA GLU A 6 -7.31 4.65 -12.89
C GLU A 6 -7.42 6.08 -12.39
N ASN A 7 -6.76 7.00 -13.09
CA ASN A 7 -6.84 8.42 -12.79
C ASN A 7 -8.12 9.00 -13.42
N ASP A 8 -9.03 9.46 -12.60
CA ASP A 8 -10.25 10.14 -13.04
C ASP A 8 -10.28 11.56 -12.48
N ASN A 9 -9.89 12.52 -13.33
CA ASN A 9 -9.83 13.93 -12.96
C ASN A 9 -11.23 14.55 -12.75
N ASN A 10 -12.29 13.85 -13.17
CA ASN A 10 -13.66 14.32 -13.03
C ASN A 10 -14.28 13.92 -11.68
N LEU A 11 -13.67 12.99 -10.95
CA LEU A 11 -14.12 12.61 -9.63
C LEU A 11 -13.85 13.74 -8.64
N LYS A 12 -14.93 14.25 -8.05
CA LYS A 12 -14.83 15.27 -7.03
C LYS A 12 -14.12 14.71 -5.80
N SER A 13 -13.17 15.47 -5.27
CA SER A 13 -12.51 15.12 -4.01
C SER A 13 -13.47 15.29 -2.84
N GLU A 14 -13.51 14.31 -1.97
CA GLU A 14 -14.28 14.33 -0.73
C GLU A 14 -13.51 13.55 0.32
N VAL A 15 -12.55 14.21 0.94
CA VAL A 15 -11.62 13.57 1.89
C VAL A 15 -12.37 13.14 3.14
N ARG A 16 -12.10 11.93 3.59
CA ARG A 16 -12.64 11.34 4.82
C ARG A 16 -11.51 10.90 5.72
N GLU A 17 -11.79 10.82 7.01
CA GLU A 17 -10.88 10.20 7.96
C GLU A 17 -11.37 8.80 8.31
N LEU A 18 -10.45 7.83 8.25
CA LEU A 18 -10.68 6.46 8.69
C LEU A 18 -9.79 6.18 9.89
N SER A 19 -10.28 5.38 10.82
CA SER A 19 -9.47 4.99 11.98
C SER A 19 -9.28 3.47 12.03
N TYR A 20 -8.13 3.06 12.54
CA TYR A 20 -7.79 1.66 12.76
C TYR A 20 -7.17 1.50 14.14
N LYS A 21 -7.72 0.59 14.93
CA LYS A 21 -7.18 0.30 16.25
C LYS A 21 -6.23 -0.89 16.18
N TYR A 22 -5.01 -0.70 16.63
CA TYR A 22 -4.02 -1.75 16.77
C TYR A 22 -3.34 -1.63 18.12
N ASP A 23 -3.41 -2.70 18.93
CA ASP A 23 -2.72 -2.81 20.24
C ASP A 23 -2.93 -1.58 21.14
N SER A 24 -4.19 -1.22 21.36
CA SER A 24 -4.63 -0.08 22.19
C SER A 24 -4.35 1.30 21.61
N SER A 25 -3.73 1.41 20.44
CA SER A 25 -3.49 2.67 19.76
C SER A 25 -4.43 2.83 18.56
N PHE A 26 -4.82 4.08 18.29
CA PHE A 26 -5.62 4.40 17.11
C PHE A 26 -4.75 5.07 16.06
N PHE A 27 -4.90 4.62 14.81
CA PHE A 27 -4.22 5.18 13.66
C PHE A 27 -5.25 5.79 12.73
N ILE A 28 -4.95 6.95 12.20
CA ILE A 28 -5.87 7.71 11.35
C ILE A 28 -5.30 7.83 9.94
N PHE A 29 -6.17 7.62 8.96
CA PHE A 29 -5.83 7.70 7.54
C PHE A 29 -6.85 8.57 6.82
N TYR A 30 -6.37 9.44 5.93
CA TYR A 30 -7.24 10.13 4.99
C TYR A 30 -7.52 9.22 3.80
N SER A 31 -8.79 9.18 3.37
CA SER A 31 -9.20 8.52 2.13
C SER A 31 -9.98 9.51 1.28
N ASP A 32 -10.26 9.15 0.02
CA ASP A 32 -10.98 10.03 -0.91
C ASP A 32 -11.72 9.22 -1.96
N ASN A 33 -12.60 9.88 -2.69
CA ASN A 33 -13.26 9.30 -3.85
C ASN A 33 -12.21 8.86 -4.89
N GLY A 34 -12.48 7.76 -5.59
CA GLY A 34 -11.55 7.23 -6.58
C GLY A 34 -10.40 6.42 -6.00
N VAL A 35 -10.37 6.20 -4.70
CA VAL A 35 -9.37 5.37 -4.02
C VAL A 35 -10.07 4.17 -3.39
N PHE A 36 -9.48 3.00 -3.53
CA PHE A 36 -10.06 1.75 -3.03
C PHE A 36 -10.36 1.83 -1.53
N SER A 37 -11.53 1.29 -1.15
CA SER A 37 -11.99 1.22 0.25
C SER A 37 -12.10 2.58 0.95
N LYS A 38 -12.64 3.55 0.25
CA LYS A 38 -12.72 4.95 0.72
C LYS A 38 -13.53 5.15 2.01
N ASN A 39 -14.44 4.24 2.33
CA ASN A 39 -15.37 4.37 3.47
C ASN A 39 -14.96 3.58 4.72
N GLY A 40 -13.88 2.82 4.65
CA GLY A 40 -13.41 2.03 5.78
C GLY A 40 -12.20 1.21 5.42
N ILE A 41 -11.48 0.75 6.42
CA ILE A 41 -10.32 -0.12 6.21
C ILE A 41 -10.81 -1.45 5.67
N ASP A 42 -10.30 -1.86 4.52
CA ASP A 42 -10.69 -3.09 3.85
C ASP A 42 -10.33 -4.33 4.69
N TYR A 43 -11.25 -5.30 4.75
CA TYR A 43 -11.05 -6.53 5.51
C TYR A 43 -9.82 -7.30 5.04
N GLY A 44 -9.65 -7.44 3.71
CA GLY A 44 -8.49 -8.12 3.14
C GLY A 44 -7.17 -7.48 3.52
N SER A 45 -7.13 -6.15 3.53
CA SER A 45 -5.93 -5.41 3.96
C SER A 45 -5.63 -5.62 5.43
N ARG A 46 -6.65 -5.63 6.29
CA ARG A 46 -6.47 -5.90 7.72
C ARG A 46 -5.94 -7.31 7.96
N LEU A 47 -6.52 -8.30 7.30
CA LEU A 47 -6.10 -9.69 7.42
C LEU A 47 -4.66 -9.86 6.94
N LEU A 48 -4.31 -9.24 5.82
CA LEU A 48 -2.98 -9.28 5.26
C LEU A 48 -1.94 -8.65 6.19
N LEU A 49 -2.28 -7.50 6.78
CA LEU A 49 -1.43 -6.84 7.78
C LEU A 49 -1.19 -7.74 8.98
N GLU A 50 -2.25 -8.32 9.54
CA GLU A 50 -2.15 -9.21 10.70
C GLU A 50 -1.29 -10.43 10.41
N THR A 51 -1.46 -11.02 9.22
CA THR A 51 -0.66 -12.18 8.78
C THR A 51 0.81 -11.80 8.65
N TYR A 52 1.09 -10.66 8.01
CA TYR A 52 2.46 -10.16 7.88
C TYR A 52 3.11 -9.95 9.26
N LEU A 53 2.43 -9.27 10.16
CA LEU A 53 2.98 -8.94 11.48
C LEU A 53 3.23 -10.17 12.35
N LYS A 54 2.49 -11.25 12.13
CA LYS A 54 2.74 -12.53 12.81
C LYS A 54 3.98 -13.24 12.31
N ASN A 55 4.26 -13.14 11.01
CA ASN A 55 5.25 -13.99 10.34
C ASN A 55 6.55 -13.27 10.02
N ASP A 56 6.55 -11.96 9.98
CA ASP A 56 7.70 -11.18 9.57
C ASP A 56 8.00 -10.07 10.57
N LYS A 57 9.12 -10.18 11.26
CA LYS A 57 9.59 -9.17 12.21
C LYS A 57 10.92 -8.55 11.80
N ASP A 58 11.53 -9.07 10.77
CA ASP A 58 12.92 -8.78 10.41
C ASP A 58 13.08 -7.99 9.11
N SER A 59 12.04 -7.83 8.32
CA SER A 59 12.10 -7.06 7.08
C SER A 59 12.52 -5.62 7.36
N LYS A 60 13.55 -5.16 6.67
CA LYS A 60 14.04 -3.79 6.76
C LYS A 60 13.57 -2.93 5.60
N ASP A 61 13.42 -3.53 4.41
CA ASP A 61 12.98 -2.87 3.19
C ASP A 61 11.73 -3.57 2.67
N VAL A 62 10.63 -2.83 2.59
CA VAL A 62 9.32 -3.34 2.18
C VAL A 62 8.79 -2.51 1.02
N LEU A 63 8.18 -3.16 0.05
CA LEU A 63 7.44 -2.52 -1.03
C LEU A 63 5.96 -2.88 -0.93
N ASP A 64 5.11 -1.86 -0.88
CA ASP A 64 3.65 -2.00 -0.93
C ASP A 64 3.18 -1.66 -2.33
N VAL A 65 2.68 -2.64 -3.07
CA VAL A 65 2.23 -2.49 -4.47
C VAL A 65 0.72 -2.29 -4.50
N GLY A 66 0.28 -1.19 -5.12
CA GLY A 66 -1.12 -0.80 -5.12
C GLY A 66 -1.52 -0.26 -3.76
N CYS A 67 -0.79 0.73 -3.29
CA CYS A 67 -0.85 1.15 -1.89
C CYS A 67 -2.17 1.84 -1.48
N GLY A 68 -2.98 2.31 -2.44
CA GLY A 68 -4.18 3.07 -2.13
C GLY A 68 -3.86 4.31 -1.30
N TYR A 69 -4.50 4.47 -0.15
CA TYR A 69 -4.19 5.59 0.75
C TYR A 69 -3.09 5.27 1.77
N GLY A 70 -2.46 4.11 1.66
CA GLY A 70 -1.23 3.80 2.39
C GLY A 70 -1.36 2.96 3.65
N PHE A 71 -2.53 2.37 3.91
CA PHE A 71 -2.78 1.64 5.16
C PHE A 71 -1.73 0.56 5.44
N LEU A 72 -1.52 -0.38 4.51
CA LEU A 72 -0.60 -1.50 4.73
C LEU A 72 0.84 -1.02 4.97
N GLY A 73 1.36 -0.24 4.04
CA GLY A 73 2.75 0.22 4.12
C GLY A 73 3.03 1.08 5.33
N ILE A 74 2.12 1.98 5.67
CA ILE A 74 2.30 2.87 6.83
C ILE A 74 2.27 2.06 8.13
N MET A 75 1.31 1.15 8.29
CA MET A 75 1.23 0.31 9.48
C MET A 75 2.47 -0.57 9.64
N ILE A 76 2.94 -1.19 8.57
CA ILE A 76 4.16 -2.00 8.60
C ILE A 76 5.37 -1.17 9.02
N GLY A 77 5.53 0.00 8.41
CA GLY A 77 6.65 0.88 8.71
C GLY A 77 6.65 1.37 10.15
N LEU A 78 5.48 1.66 10.71
CA LEU A 78 5.37 2.11 12.10
C LEU A 78 5.61 0.99 13.11
N ILE A 79 5.05 -0.19 12.87
CA ILE A 79 5.13 -1.29 13.82
C ILE A 79 6.48 -1.99 13.77
N ASN A 80 6.96 -2.33 12.57
CA ASN A 80 8.23 -3.05 12.40
C ASN A 80 9.44 -2.13 12.22
N LYS A 81 9.22 -0.82 12.16
CA LYS A 81 10.27 0.17 11.91
C LYS A 81 11.04 -0.12 10.61
N ALA A 82 10.32 -0.62 9.62
CA ALA A 82 10.86 -0.87 8.29
C ALA A 82 10.88 0.41 7.47
N ASN A 83 11.75 0.43 6.46
CA ASN A 83 11.71 1.45 5.42
C ASN A 83 10.75 0.95 4.34
N VAL A 84 9.71 1.72 4.04
CA VAL A 84 8.65 1.25 3.14
C VAL A 84 8.49 2.19 1.96
N ASP A 85 8.69 1.64 0.76
CA ASP A 85 8.28 2.30 -0.46
C ASP A 85 6.88 1.84 -0.84
N MET A 86 6.06 2.75 -1.33
CA MET A 86 4.68 2.47 -1.70
C MET A 86 4.41 2.99 -3.11
N ILE A 87 3.76 2.18 -3.92
CA ILE A 87 3.49 2.53 -5.31
C ILE A 87 2.03 2.32 -5.64
N ASP A 88 1.54 3.19 -6.53
CA ASP A 88 0.21 3.07 -7.10
C ASP A 88 0.19 3.76 -8.46
N VAL A 89 -0.64 3.29 -9.37
CA VAL A 89 -0.85 3.94 -10.67
C VAL A 89 -1.77 5.17 -10.52
N ASN A 90 -2.56 5.22 -9.47
CA ASN A 90 -3.53 6.28 -9.21
C ASN A 90 -2.83 7.46 -8.50
N LYS A 91 -2.79 8.61 -9.17
CA LYS A 91 -2.16 9.83 -8.63
C LYS A 91 -2.79 10.28 -7.32
N ARG A 92 -4.11 10.16 -7.19
CA ARG A 92 -4.84 10.54 -5.98
C ARG A 92 -4.43 9.66 -4.80
N ALA A 93 -4.27 8.36 -5.04
CA ALA A 93 -3.81 7.42 -4.03
C ALA A 93 -2.40 7.79 -3.53
N VAL A 94 -1.48 8.05 -4.44
CA VAL A 94 -0.11 8.45 -4.08
C VAL A 94 -0.11 9.75 -3.27
N HIS A 95 -0.90 10.74 -3.68
CA HIS A 95 -1.03 12.01 -2.95
C HIS A 95 -1.56 11.77 -1.53
N LEU A 96 -2.60 10.96 -1.39
CA LEU A 96 -3.17 10.62 -0.09
C LEU A 96 -2.17 9.89 0.79
N THR A 97 -1.47 8.91 0.24
CA THR A 97 -0.45 8.16 1.00
C THR A 97 0.62 9.10 1.54
N ASN A 98 1.15 10.00 0.72
CA ASN A 98 2.15 10.97 1.18
C ASN A 98 1.58 11.93 2.22
N ARG A 99 0.33 12.32 2.10
CA ARG A 99 -0.36 13.10 3.12
C ARG A 99 -0.50 12.33 4.44
N ASN A 100 -0.86 11.06 4.37
CA ASN A 100 -0.96 10.20 5.55
C ASN A 100 0.40 9.99 6.23
N ILE A 101 1.45 9.83 5.45
CA ILE A 101 2.82 9.70 5.97
C ILE A 101 3.22 10.90 6.84
N LYS A 102 2.84 12.11 6.43
CA LYS A 102 3.19 13.33 7.17
C LYS A 102 2.62 13.38 8.58
N ARG A 103 1.57 12.62 8.86
CA ARG A 103 0.99 12.50 10.20
C ARG A 103 1.92 11.76 11.17
N TYR A 104 2.80 10.89 10.63
CA TYR A 104 3.61 9.97 11.45
C TYR A 104 5.09 10.27 11.30
N LYS A 105 5.66 10.99 12.28
CA LYS A 105 7.06 11.46 12.25
C LYS A 105 8.08 10.33 12.20
N ASP A 106 7.75 9.18 12.79
CA ASP A 106 8.67 8.04 12.87
C ASP A 106 8.65 7.17 11.61
N PHE A 107 7.73 7.42 10.70
CA PHE A 107 7.63 6.64 9.48
C PHE A 107 8.78 6.99 8.52
N LYS A 108 9.40 5.95 7.95
CA LYS A 108 10.46 6.07 6.95
C LYS A 108 9.99 5.47 5.64
N GLY A 109 9.93 6.30 4.62
CA GLY A 109 9.52 5.87 3.30
C GLY A 109 8.70 6.93 2.59
N HIS A 110 8.24 6.60 1.40
CA HIS A 110 7.45 7.51 0.59
C HIS A 110 6.64 6.74 -0.44
N ALA A 111 5.66 7.42 -1.03
CA ALA A 111 4.86 6.87 -2.11
C ALA A 111 5.21 7.57 -3.42
N PHE A 112 5.18 6.82 -4.51
CA PHE A 112 5.39 7.36 -5.85
C PHE A 112 4.55 6.63 -6.89
N ILE A 113 4.32 7.29 -8.02
CA ILE A 113 3.49 6.75 -9.10
C ILE A 113 4.29 5.69 -9.85
N SER A 114 3.67 4.53 -10.05
CA SER A 114 4.27 3.46 -10.84
C SER A 114 3.15 2.55 -11.38
N ASP A 115 3.21 2.25 -12.67
CA ASP A 115 2.38 1.19 -13.25
C ASP A 115 3.12 -0.13 -12.99
N ALA A 116 2.59 -0.92 -12.06
CA ALA A 116 3.30 -2.06 -11.52
C ALA A 116 4.72 -1.65 -11.11
N TYR A 117 5.76 -2.29 -11.64
CA TYR A 117 7.14 -2.06 -11.20
C TYR A 117 7.95 -1.13 -12.11
N GLU A 118 7.32 -0.41 -13.04
CA GLU A 118 8.05 0.37 -14.05
C GLU A 118 9.02 1.40 -13.45
N ASN A 119 8.67 1.96 -12.29
CA ASN A 119 9.50 2.96 -11.61
C ASN A 119 10.20 2.40 -10.36
N VAL A 120 10.19 1.08 -10.17
CA VAL A 120 10.83 0.43 -9.04
C VAL A 120 12.22 -0.04 -9.46
N THR A 121 13.26 0.45 -8.77
CA THR A 121 14.66 0.16 -9.11
C THR A 121 15.38 -0.65 -8.03
N LYS A 122 14.74 -0.87 -6.89
CA LYS A 122 15.32 -1.57 -5.73
C LYS A 122 14.82 -3.00 -5.65
N LYS A 123 15.50 -3.76 -4.79
CA LYS A 123 15.00 -5.05 -4.30
C LYS A 123 14.67 -4.93 -2.82
N TYR A 124 13.69 -5.69 -2.38
CA TYR A 124 13.11 -5.59 -1.04
C TYR A 124 13.14 -6.93 -0.32
N ASP A 125 13.15 -6.88 1.00
CA ASP A 125 13.00 -8.09 1.83
C ASP A 125 11.60 -8.66 1.71
N THR A 126 10.61 -7.77 1.57
CA THR A 126 9.20 -8.13 1.43
C THR A 126 8.54 -7.26 0.37
N VAL A 127 7.73 -7.89 -0.46
CA VAL A 127 6.75 -7.22 -1.31
C VAL A 127 5.37 -7.62 -0.79
N ILE A 128 4.52 -6.64 -0.52
CA ILE A 128 3.15 -6.87 -0.07
C ILE A 128 2.16 -6.19 -1.01
N THR A 129 1.08 -6.86 -1.32
CA THR A 129 0.06 -6.31 -2.21
C THR A 129 -1.31 -6.89 -1.88
N ASN A 130 -2.31 -6.03 -1.88
CA ASN A 130 -3.72 -6.44 -1.89
C ASN A 130 -4.33 -5.92 -3.19
N PRO A 131 -4.06 -6.60 -4.33
CA PRO A 131 -4.48 -6.10 -5.62
C PRO A 131 -6.00 -6.18 -5.75
N PRO A 132 -6.65 -5.13 -6.31
CA PRO A 132 -8.07 -5.21 -6.61
C PRO A 132 -8.32 -6.30 -7.65
N ILE A 133 -9.33 -7.14 -7.43
CA ILE A 133 -9.72 -8.19 -8.37
C ILE A 133 -10.04 -7.61 -9.76
N ARG A 134 -10.48 -6.35 -9.79
CA ARG A 134 -10.88 -5.63 -11.01
C ARG A 134 -9.75 -5.27 -11.97
N VAL A 135 -8.49 -5.40 -11.56
CA VAL A 135 -7.37 -5.09 -12.47
C VAL A 135 -7.30 -6.05 -13.66
N GLY A 136 -7.95 -7.19 -13.55
CA GLY A 136 -7.90 -8.22 -14.58
C GLY A 136 -6.74 -9.19 -14.37
N LYS A 137 -6.84 -10.34 -15.03
CA LYS A 137 -5.90 -11.44 -14.84
C LYS A 137 -4.47 -11.07 -15.25
N ASP A 138 -4.30 -10.41 -16.40
CA ASP A 138 -2.96 -10.11 -16.90
C ASP A 138 -2.20 -9.15 -15.99
N LYS A 139 -2.87 -8.11 -15.50
CA LYS A 139 -2.26 -7.15 -14.56
C LYS A 139 -1.97 -7.83 -13.22
N LEU A 140 -2.87 -8.67 -12.73
CA LEU A 140 -2.67 -9.41 -11.50
C LEU A 140 -1.42 -10.30 -11.59
N LEU A 141 -1.27 -11.05 -12.69
CA LEU A 141 -0.11 -11.89 -12.91
C LEU A 141 1.18 -11.07 -13.03
N GLU A 142 1.13 -9.92 -13.70
CA GLU A 142 2.26 -9.00 -13.78
C GLU A 142 2.72 -8.55 -12.38
N ILE A 143 1.76 -8.21 -11.50
CA ILE A 143 2.06 -7.79 -10.14
C ILE A 143 2.67 -8.94 -9.33
N LEU A 144 2.07 -10.12 -9.39
CA LEU A 144 2.53 -11.25 -8.58
C LEU A 144 3.87 -11.81 -9.07
N PHE A 145 4.03 -12.05 -10.36
CA PHE A 145 5.28 -12.59 -10.91
C PHE A 145 6.38 -11.53 -10.95
N GLY A 146 6.05 -10.29 -11.23
CA GLY A 146 7.02 -9.19 -11.23
C GLY A 146 7.66 -8.97 -9.86
N ALA A 147 6.98 -9.34 -8.78
CA ALA A 147 7.53 -9.25 -7.43
C ALA A 147 8.84 -10.03 -7.29
N CYS A 148 8.96 -11.16 -7.99
CA CYS A 148 10.16 -12.00 -7.91
C CYS A 148 11.42 -11.25 -8.34
N GLU A 149 11.31 -10.35 -9.30
CA GLU A 149 12.44 -9.54 -9.78
C GLU A 149 12.83 -8.41 -8.81
N HIS A 150 11.95 -8.10 -7.87
CA HIS A 150 12.14 -7.03 -6.91
C HIS A 150 12.28 -7.54 -5.47
N LEU A 151 12.42 -8.84 -5.29
CA LEU A 151 12.72 -9.45 -4.01
C LEU A 151 14.20 -9.78 -3.90
N LYS A 152 14.77 -9.50 -2.74
CA LYS A 152 16.11 -10.00 -2.38
C LYS A 152 16.07 -11.52 -2.25
N GLU A 153 17.25 -12.15 -2.25
CA GLU A 153 17.37 -13.57 -1.92
C GLU A 153 16.69 -13.82 -0.57
N ASN A 154 15.86 -14.88 -0.50
CA ASN A 154 15.05 -15.22 0.68
C ASN A 154 13.95 -14.21 1.02
N GLY A 155 13.67 -13.27 0.13
CA GLY A 155 12.55 -12.34 0.30
C GLY A 155 11.21 -13.03 0.14
N THR A 156 10.15 -12.40 0.66
CA THR A 156 8.80 -12.96 0.69
C THR A 156 7.79 -12.04 0.03
N LEU A 157 6.88 -12.64 -0.72
CA LEU A 157 5.70 -11.96 -1.26
C LEU A 157 4.48 -12.32 -0.39
N TYR A 158 3.78 -11.31 0.09
CA TYR A 158 2.48 -11.45 0.78
C TYR A 158 1.37 -10.90 -0.11
N PHE A 159 0.30 -11.68 -0.31
CA PHE A 159 -0.85 -11.21 -1.09
C PHE A 159 -2.13 -11.97 -0.72
#